data_0f9a362712ac3dee0506d86df50d2f59
#
_entry.id   0f9a362712ac3dee0506d86df50d2f59
#
_cell.length_a   1.000
_cell.length_b   1.000
_cell.length_c   1.000
_cell.angle_alpha   90.00
_cell.angle_beta   90.00
_cell.angle_gamma   90.00
#
_symmetry.space_group_name_H-M   'P 1'
#
loop_
_entity.id
_entity.type
_entity.pdbx_description
1 polymer ?
#
loop_
_entity_poly.entity_id
_entity_poly.type
_entity_poly.pdbx_seq_one_letter_code
_entity_poly.pdbx_strand_id
1 'polypeptide(L)' 'MYSLTSKIIEIEGKTAVTFGISYGTVSIDDVSTDRAEMVNFIDKCNRLELSPTHLFEVVEDFLNE' A
#
# COMPACT_ATOMS: atom_id res chain seq x y z
N MET A 1 7.34 7.10 9.35
CA MET A 1 6.19 7.56 8.57
C MET A 1 5.96 6.61 7.38
N TYR A 2 4.72 6.30 7.10
CA TYR A 2 4.36 5.45 5.96
C TYR A 2 4.41 6.25 4.67
N SER A 3 4.86 5.61 3.61
CA SER A 3 5.00 6.24 2.31
C SER A 3 4.37 5.39 1.22
N LEU A 4 3.94 6.04 0.16
CA LEU A 4 3.38 5.37 -1.02
C LEU A 4 4.52 4.80 -1.86
N THR A 5 4.36 3.57 -2.31
CA THR A 5 5.24 2.97 -3.31
C THR A 5 4.45 2.76 -4.60
N SER A 6 5.16 2.71 -5.72
CA SER A 6 4.54 2.40 -7.00
C SER A 6 5.42 1.45 -7.79
N LYS A 7 4.79 0.64 -8.62
CA LYS A 7 5.48 -0.36 -9.42
C LYS A 7 4.70 -0.54 -10.73
N ILE A 8 5.43 -0.73 -11.82
CA ILE A 8 4.83 -1.04 -13.10
C ILE A 8 4.80 -2.55 -13.27
N ILE A 9 3.62 -3.09 -13.55
CA ILE A 9 3.43 -4.52 -13.79
C ILE A 9 2.92 -4.72 -15.21
N GLU A 10 3.18 -5.90 -15.77
CA GLU A 10 2.69 -6.28 -17.08
C GLU A 10 1.77 -7.48 -16.94
N ILE A 11 0.55 -7.35 -17.45
CA ILE A 11 -0.46 -8.40 -17.42
C ILE A 11 -1.01 -8.55 -18.84
N GLU A 12 -0.84 -9.73 -19.42
CA GLU A 12 -1.35 -10.05 -20.76
C GLU A 12 -0.95 -9.03 -21.82
N GLY A 13 0.32 -8.58 -21.77
CA GLY A 13 0.86 -7.64 -22.74
C GLY A 13 0.49 -6.18 -22.48
N LYS A 14 -0.24 -5.92 -21.42
CA LYS A 14 -0.62 -4.55 -21.02
C LYS A 14 0.12 -4.14 -19.78
N THR A 15 0.54 -2.87 -19.71
CA THR A 15 1.19 -2.34 -18.52
C THR A 15 0.17 -1.67 -17.62
N ALA A 16 0.38 -1.81 -16.31
CA ALA A 16 -0.43 -1.15 -15.31
C ALA A 16 0.46 -0.69 -14.16
N VAL A 17 0.03 0.36 -13.45
CA VAL A 17 0.73 0.83 -12.27
C VAL A 17 -0.01 0.31 -11.05
N THR A 18 0.73 -0.29 -10.13
CA THR A 18 0.18 -0.72 -8.85
C THR A 18 0.88 0.03 -7.72
N PHE A 19 0.20 0.18 -6.60
CA PHE A 19 0.67 0.97 -5.47
C PHE A 19 0.76 0.10 -4.23
N GLY A 20 1.68 0.47 -3.35
CA GLY A 20 1.88 -0.19 -2.09
C GLY A 20 2.23 0.78 -0.98
N ILE A 21 2.74 0.26 0.11
CA ILE A 21 3.05 1.03 1.31
C ILE A 21 4.41 0.61 1.84
N SER A 22 5.19 1.58 2.33
CA SER A 22 6.49 1.29 2.93
C SER A 22 6.66 2.04 4.25
N TYR A 23 7.48 1.45 5.12
CA TYR A 23 7.88 2.06 6.39
C TYR A 23 9.31 1.58 6.70
N GLY A 24 10.28 2.51 6.61
CA GLY A 24 11.68 2.12 6.81
C GLY A 24 12.12 1.06 5.79
N THR A 25 12.55 -0.08 6.30
CA THR A 25 12.99 -1.20 5.44
C THR A 25 11.87 -2.18 5.10
N VAL A 26 10.68 -1.97 5.65
CA VAL A 26 9.51 -2.83 5.38
C VAL A 26 8.69 -2.23 4.26
N SER A 27 8.35 -3.04 3.26
CA SER A 27 7.45 -2.58 2.20
C SER A 27 6.53 -3.72 1.77
N ILE A 28 5.32 -3.35 1.37
CA ILE A 28 4.33 -4.26 0.81
C ILE A 28 3.92 -3.68 -0.52
N ASP A 29 4.31 -4.33 -1.61
CA ASP A 29 4.03 -3.86 -2.96
C ASP A 29 2.72 -4.45 -3.49
N ASP A 30 2.21 -3.86 -4.55
CA ASP A 30 1.07 -4.38 -5.30
C ASP A 30 -0.17 -4.60 -4.41
N VAL A 31 -0.48 -3.59 -3.61
CA VAL A 31 -1.66 -3.64 -2.73
C VAL A 31 -2.92 -3.24 -3.49
N SER A 32 -2.85 -2.19 -4.29
CA SER A 32 -4.01 -1.68 -5.02
C SER A 32 -3.56 -0.95 -6.28
N THR A 33 -4.41 -0.97 -7.30
CA THR A 33 -4.21 -0.17 -8.51
C THR A 33 -4.87 1.21 -8.39
N ASP A 34 -5.62 1.45 -7.33
CA ASP A 34 -6.27 2.73 -7.08
C ASP A 34 -5.39 3.63 -6.21
N ARG A 35 -4.76 4.62 -6.86
CA ARG A 35 -3.84 5.53 -6.16
C ARG A 35 -4.54 6.32 -5.06
N ALA A 36 -5.73 6.84 -5.34
CA ALA A 36 -6.45 7.65 -4.35
C ALA A 36 -6.79 6.84 -3.10
N GLU A 37 -7.19 5.60 -3.30
CA GLU A 37 -7.50 4.69 -2.19
C GLU A 37 -6.25 4.42 -1.34
N MET A 38 -5.11 4.19 -1.99
CA MET A 38 -3.85 3.96 -1.28
C MET A 38 -3.37 5.20 -0.53
N VAL A 39 -3.49 6.37 -1.15
CA VAL A 39 -3.12 7.63 -0.49
C VAL A 39 -3.95 7.84 0.77
N ASN A 40 -5.25 7.60 0.68
CA ASN A 40 -6.14 7.73 1.85
C ASN A 40 -5.80 6.72 2.94
N PHE A 41 -5.49 5.49 2.55
CA PHE A 41 -5.10 4.44 3.50
C PHE A 41 -3.80 4.80 4.22
N ILE A 42 -2.79 5.25 3.47
CA ILE A 42 -1.50 5.65 4.04
C ILE A 42 -1.65 6.84 4.96
N ASP A 43 -2.44 7.84 4.57
CA ASP A 43 -2.72 8.99 5.41
C ASP A 43 -3.34 8.57 6.75
N LYS A 44 -4.29 7.63 6.70
CA LYS A 44 -4.91 7.10 7.90
C LYS A 44 -3.89 6.40 8.80
N CYS A 45 -2.99 5.59 8.22
CA CYS A 45 -1.94 4.92 8.98
C CYS A 45 -1.02 5.92 9.68
N ASN A 46 -0.68 7.01 8.98
CA ASN A 46 0.18 8.06 9.55
C ASN A 46 -0.53 8.83 10.66
N ARG A 47 -1.81 9.16 10.47
CA ARG A 47 -2.58 9.89 11.47
C ARG A 47 -2.80 9.08 12.75
N LEU A 48 -2.98 7.78 12.63
CA LEU A 48 -3.18 6.89 13.76
C LEU A 48 -1.87 6.41 14.37
N GLU A 49 -0.74 6.80 13.80
CA GLU A 49 0.59 6.37 14.24
C GLU A 49 0.67 4.85 14.37
N LEU A 50 0.15 4.16 13.37
CA LEU A 50 0.10 2.70 13.36
C LEU A 50 1.49 2.09 13.53
N SER A 51 1.61 1.09 14.42
CA SER A 51 2.86 0.37 14.61
C SER A 51 3.15 -0.51 13.38
N PRO A 52 4.40 -0.51 12.87
CA PRO A 52 4.78 -1.39 11.77
C PRO A 52 4.54 -2.87 12.04
N THR A 53 4.53 -3.25 13.32
CA THR A 53 4.25 -4.63 13.75
C THR A 53 2.88 -5.11 13.28
N HIS A 54 1.92 -4.18 13.14
CA HIS A 54 0.55 -4.51 12.72
C HIS A 54 0.29 -4.21 11.26
N LEU A 55 1.31 -3.80 10.50
CA LEU A 55 1.13 -3.36 9.13
C LEU A 55 0.51 -4.45 8.24
N PHE A 56 1.01 -5.68 8.34
CA PHE A 56 0.50 -6.78 7.51
C PHE A 56 -0.97 -7.08 7.79
N GLU A 57 -1.36 -7.05 9.06
CA GLU A 57 -2.75 -7.28 9.46
C GLU A 57 -3.67 -6.20 8.90
N VAL A 58 -3.24 -4.96 8.99
CA VAL A 58 -4.04 -3.82 8.52
C VAL A 58 -4.18 -3.83 7.00
N VAL A 59 -3.11 -4.17 6.28
CA VAL A 59 -3.15 -4.31 4.82
C VAL A 59 -4.09 -5.45 4.43
N GLU A 60 -4.02 -6.57 5.13
CA GLU A 60 -4.91 -7.70 4.87
C GLU A 60 -6.37 -7.31 5.07
N ASP A 61 -6.68 -6.58 6.13
CA ASP A 61 -8.03 -6.08 6.37
C ASP A 61 -8.48 -5.12 5.26
N PHE A 62 -7.59 -4.26 4.81
CA PHE A 62 -7.84 -3.34 3.71
C PHE A 62 -8.21 -4.10 2.42
N LEU A 63 -7.48 -5.17 2.12
CA LEU A 63 -7.72 -5.98 0.91
C LEU A 63 -9.03 -6.76 0.98
N ASN A 64 -9.52 -7.03 2.18
CA ASN A 64 -10.75 -7.81 2.39
C ASN A 64 -11.99 -6.95 2.61
N GLU A 65 -11.88 -5.67 2.44
CA GLU A 65 -13.04 -4.78 2.55
C GLU A 65 -14.01 -4.95 1.39
#